data_4f5dd44cea1cb6cd6fd3d95107e38aef
#
_entry.id   4f5dd44cea1cb6cd6fd3d95107e38aef
#
_cell.length_a   1.000
_cell.length_b   1.000
_cell.length_c   1.000
_cell.angle_alpha   90.00
_cell.angle_beta   90.00
_cell.angle_gamma   90.00
#
_symmetry.space_group_name_H-M   'P 1'
#
loop_
_entity.id
_entity.type
_entity.pdbx_description
1 polymer ?
#
loop_
_entity_poly.entity_id
_entity_poly.type
_entity_poly.pdbx_seq_one_letter_code
_entity_poly.pdbx_strand_id
1 'polypeptide(L)'
;MNVKLKMPKFGRKLNGGSMLRELMLSTLATTISILLTFGTAHLVEQRHARQAQRQTAMMLIHDIDGSVTALNHMAESEEKQKSAIQYVIDHLDQIESLPTDTIYTAISMLGTQFSDGNYFDDSKEKIFNSSQDTWKNLDDVSFVDNMERFYEARHYLEALFTQAHLWKYPMSQEEFHELSVKVSSDRQLPLKIYTEALKEKLKDAKIRYYIDYSTYRARTLRQYAQYWKRLSDRNKFIMNIDDEELAEYVRKSQRSGRAVGESDIIGQWEYEIGGNDMQYRHFMKPDSFSIKTETHYENPFYSGDIIITYTYGGKWEIKGDSLILKYSPESVKTEVDRSTVSYRAEMRDSVETFIKRYFQPDQLTERVRKQLKSMKETLGISTNKTGDKIELVRGRSDDPENENVSYIYLKRSKEKKW
;
A
#
# COMPACT_ATOMS: atom_id res chain seq x y z
N MET A 1 -68.96 -10.69 -35.09
CA MET A 1 -68.82 -9.24 -34.95
C MET A 1 -67.99 -8.73 -36.12
N ASN A 2 -68.75 -8.23 -37.19
CA ASN A 2 -68.15 -7.81 -38.45
C ASN A 2 -67.69 -6.36 -38.36
N VAL A 3 -66.37 -6.12 -38.29
CA VAL A 3 -65.81 -4.77 -38.36
C VAL A 3 -65.59 -4.40 -39.81
N LYS A 4 -66.43 -3.52 -40.33
CA LYS A 4 -66.26 -2.90 -41.67
C LYS A 4 -65.18 -1.81 -41.55
N LEU A 5 -63.96 -2.09 -42.05
CA LEU A 5 -62.95 -1.07 -42.29
C LEU A 5 -63.36 -0.15 -43.44
N LYS A 6 -63.72 1.09 -43.13
CA LYS A 6 -63.89 2.17 -44.10
C LYS A 6 -62.52 2.64 -44.58
N MET A 7 -62.18 2.32 -45.83
CA MET A 7 -60.97 2.97 -46.43
C MET A 7 -61.29 4.43 -46.76
N PRO A 8 -60.38 5.36 -46.42
CA PRO A 8 -60.50 6.75 -46.81
C PRO A 8 -60.29 6.90 -48.32
N LYS A 9 -61.16 7.56 -49.00
CA LYS A 9 -60.98 7.94 -50.40
C LYS A 9 -59.91 9.02 -50.51
N PHE A 10 -58.69 8.62 -50.87
CA PHE A 10 -57.64 9.54 -51.29
C PHE A 10 -57.86 9.97 -52.75
N GLY A 11 -58.66 11.01 -52.91
CA GLY A 11 -58.81 11.71 -54.18
C GLY A 11 -58.20 13.11 -54.07
N ARG A 12 -56.88 13.24 -53.87
CA ARG A 12 -56.21 14.51 -54.09
C ARG A 12 -55.48 14.44 -55.44
N LYS A 13 -55.82 15.40 -56.33
CA LYS A 13 -55.03 15.69 -57.53
C LYS A 13 -53.65 16.05 -57.11
N LEU A 14 -52.72 15.15 -57.34
CA LEU A 14 -51.29 15.34 -57.09
C LEU A 14 -50.75 16.30 -58.13
N ASN A 15 -50.52 17.57 -57.73
CA ASN A 15 -49.68 18.48 -58.50
C ASN A 15 -48.22 17.93 -58.38
N GLY A 16 -47.66 17.41 -59.47
CA GLY A 16 -46.37 16.72 -59.51
C GLY A 16 -45.22 17.51 -58.90
N GLY A 17 -45.32 18.85 -58.83
CA GLY A 17 -44.30 19.71 -58.15
C GLY A 17 -44.35 19.67 -56.65
N SER A 18 -45.51 19.40 -56.01
CA SER A 18 -45.58 19.28 -54.55
C SER A 18 -45.06 17.94 -54.05
N MET A 19 -45.32 16.89 -54.79
CA MET A 19 -44.84 15.53 -54.45
C MET A 19 -43.32 15.42 -54.54
N LEU A 20 -42.70 16.02 -55.56
CA LEU A 20 -41.23 16.07 -55.71
C LEU A 20 -40.58 16.85 -54.59
N ARG A 21 -41.19 17.96 -54.19
CA ARG A 21 -40.72 18.79 -53.07
C ARG A 21 -40.83 18.07 -51.71
N GLU A 22 -41.93 17.37 -51.46
CA GLU A 22 -42.10 16.57 -50.23
C GLU A 22 -41.14 15.38 -50.20
N LEU A 23 -40.90 14.72 -51.33
CA LEU A 23 -39.91 13.65 -51.43
C LEU A 23 -38.48 14.15 -51.20
N MET A 24 -38.11 15.30 -51.80
CA MET A 24 -36.82 15.91 -51.55
C MET A 24 -36.64 16.35 -50.09
N LEU A 25 -37.64 16.97 -49.47
CA LEU A 25 -37.60 17.35 -48.06
C LEU A 25 -37.50 16.14 -47.13
N SER A 26 -38.23 15.07 -47.41
CA SER A 26 -38.18 13.83 -46.63
C SER A 26 -36.80 13.15 -46.76
N THR A 27 -36.29 13.08 -48.00
CA THR A 27 -34.94 12.51 -48.23
C THR A 27 -33.86 13.35 -47.55
N LEU A 28 -33.93 14.70 -47.63
CA LEU A 28 -32.99 15.61 -46.96
C LEU A 28 -33.10 15.45 -45.44
N ALA A 29 -34.30 15.41 -44.87
CA ALA A 29 -34.50 15.23 -43.43
C ALA A 29 -33.96 13.88 -42.95
N THR A 30 -34.17 12.80 -43.69
CA THR A 30 -33.63 11.47 -43.40
C THR A 30 -32.13 11.45 -43.49
N THR A 31 -31.53 12.07 -44.53
CA THR A 31 -30.08 12.17 -44.66
C THR A 31 -29.44 12.96 -43.52
N ILE A 32 -30.03 14.10 -43.16
CA ILE A 32 -29.58 14.92 -42.02
C ILE A 32 -29.71 14.12 -40.72
N SER A 33 -30.81 13.40 -40.48
CA SER A 33 -30.97 12.54 -39.31
C SER A 33 -29.90 11.43 -39.23
N ILE A 34 -29.62 10.78 -40.35
CA ILE A 34 -28.58 9.77 -40.46
C ILE A 34 -27.19 10.38 -40.16
N LEU A 35 -26.87 11.50 -40.80
CA LEU A 35 -25.61 12.21 -40.58
C LEU A 35 -25.44 12.69 -39.11
N LEU A 36 -26.50 13.21 -38.49
CA LEU A 36 -26.49 13.60 -37.11
C LEU A 36 -26.32 12.40 -36.17
N THR A 37 -27.03 11.30 -36.43
CA THR A 37 -26.98 10.09 -35.59
C THR A 37 -25.59 9.44 -35.67
N PHE A 38 -25.08 9.21 -36.87
CA PHE A 38 -23.76 8.59 -37.04
C PHE A 38 -22.61 9.55 -36.68
N GLY A 39 -22.73 10.83 -37.00
CA GLY A 39 -21.75 11.83 -36.62
C GLY A 39 -21.63 12.03 -35.11
N THR A 40 -22.77 12.06 -34.41
CA THR A 40 -22.78 12.18 -32.94
C THR A 40 -22.26 10.90 -32.26
N ALA A 41 -22.63 9.71 -32.75
CA ALA A 41 -22.15 8.44 -32.26
C ALA A 41 -20.61 8.35 -32.38
N HIS A 42 -20.07 8.70 -33.53
CA HIS A 42 -18.62 8.71 -33.76
C HIS A 42 -17.89 9.71 -32.86
N LEU A 43 -18.43 10.92 -32.67
CA LEU A 43 -17.84 11.91 -31.77
C LEU A 43 -17.87 11.46 -30.30
N VAL A 44 -18.95 10.79 -29.87
CA VAL A 44 -19.06 10.23 -28.51
C VAL A 44 -18.04 9.10 -28.33
N GLU A 45 -17.93 8.20 -29.29
CA GLU A 45 -16.95 7.12 -29.28
C GLU A 45 -15.50 7.64 -29.22
N GLN A 46 -15.15 8.64 -30.03
CA GLN A 46 -13.84 9.28 -29.98
C GLN A 46 -13.56 9.93 -28.62
N ARG A 47 -14.56 10.59 -28.00
CA ARG A 47 -14.41 11.17 -26.65
C ARG A 47 -14.15 10.09 -25.60
N HIS A 48 -14.88 8.99 -25.64
CA HIS A 48 -14.67 7.86 -24.73
C HIS A 48 -13.29 7.22 -24.93
N ALA A 49 -12.87 7.03 -26.18
CA ALA A 49 -11.54 6.50 -26.47
C ALA A 49 -10.42 7.41 -25.94
N ARG A 50 -10.51 8.74 -26.17
CA ARG A 50 -9.53 9.71 -25.63
C ARG A 50 -9.54 9.76 -24.09
N GLN A 51 -10.70 9.67 -23.48
CA GLN A 51 -10.80 9.64 -22.01
C GLN A 51 -10.18 8.37 -21.43
N ALA A 52 -10.44 7.20 -22.03
CA ALA A 52 -9.82 5.93 -21.63
C ALA A 52 -8.30 5.97 -21.80
N GLN A 53 -7.82 6.50 -22.92
CA GLN A 53 -6.40 6.69 -23.21
C GLN A 53 -5.73 7.59 -22.16
N ARG A 54 -6.36 8.72 -21.81
CA ARG A 54 -5.87 9.64 -20.79
C ARG A 54 -5.81 9.01 -19.41
N GLN A 55 -6.85 8.24 -19.02
CA GLN A 55 -6.87 7.51 -17.75
C GLN A 55 -5.77 6.46 -17.67
N THR A 56 -5.56 5.71 -18.75
CA THR A 56 -4.45 4.74 -18.82
C THR A 56 -3.08 5.43 -18.75
N ALA A 57 -2.93 6.58 -19.43
CA ALA A 57 -1.70 7.36 -19.33
C ALA A 57 -1.43 7.86 -17.91
N MET A 58 -2.45 8.38 -17.21
CA MET A 58 -2.32 8.79 -15.79
C MET A 58 -1.90 7.63 -14.89
N MET A 59 -2.47 6.44 -15.09
CA MET A 59 -2.08 5.23 -14.36
C MET A 59 -0.60 4.88 -14.56
N LEU A 60 -0.11 4.95 -15.80
CA LEU A 60 1.27 4.64 -16.15
C LEU A 60 2.26 5.70 -15.64
N ILE A 61 1.88 6.99 -15.71
CA ILE A 61 2.68 8.08 -15.14
C ILE A 61 2.79 7.93 -13.62
N HIS A 62 1.69 7.58 -12.96
CA HIS A 62 1.70 7.29 -11.52
C HIS A 62 2.60 6.09 -11.16
N ASP A 63 2.68 5.08 -12.01
CA ASP A 63 3.61 3.95 -11.82
C ASP A 63 5.07 4.39 -11.86
N ILE A 64 5.41 5.32 -12.79
CA ILE A 64 6.75 5.92 -12.82
C ILE A 64 7.01 6.72 -11.52
N ASP A 65 6.09 7.60 -11.12
CA ASP A 65 6.25 8.44 -9.93
C ASP A 65 6.37 7.60 -8.64
N GLY A 66 5.59 6.51 -8.51
CA GLY A 66 5.73 5.54 -7.43
C GLY A 66 7.08 4.83 -7.43
N SER A 67 7.57 4.46 -8.60
CA SER A 67 8.90 3.85 -8.74
C SER A 67 10.04 4.83 -8.40
N VAL A 68 9.91 6.11 -8.76
CA VAL A 68 10.85 7.19 -8.36
C VAL A 68 10.95 7.29 -6.85
N THR A 69 9.82 7.31 -6.22
CA THR A 69 9.66 7.37 -4.78
C THR A 69 10.33 6.17 -4.10
N ALA A 70 10.02 4.96 -4.55
CA ALA A 70 10.65 3.73 -4.04
C ALA A 70 12.19 3.78 -4.14
N LEU A 71 12.75 4.25 -5.26
CA LEU A 71 14.20 4.37 -5.42
C LEU A 71 14.83 5.39 -4.47
N ASN A 72 14.18 6.52 -4.22
CA ASN A 72 14.67 7.50 -3.26
C ASN A 72 14.70 6.94 -1.84
N HIS A 73 13.68 6.20 -1.42
CA HIS A 73 13.66 5.50 -0.13
C HIS A 73 14.76 4.45 -0.01
N MET A 74 14.94 3.65 -1.07
CA MET A 74 16.01 2.67 -1.10
C MET A 74 17.38 3.37 -0.95
N ALA A 75 17.60 4.50 -1.62
CA ALA A 75 18.83 5.28 -1.50
C ALA A 75 19.04 5.84 -0.09
N GLU A 76 17.98 6.37 0.54
CA GLU A 76 18.06 6.84 1.93
C GLU A 76 18.30 5.70 2.92
N SER A 77 17.69 4.55 2.70
CA SER A 77 17.93 3.36 3.51
C SER A 77 19.40 2.91 3.45
N GLU A 78 20.00 2.90 2.26
CA GLU A 78 21.42 2.58 2.06
C GLU A 78 22.33 3.55 2.84
N GLU A 79 22.03 4.85 2.83
CA GLU A 79 22.83 5.84 3.56
C GLU A 79 22.67 5.74 5.08
N LYS A 80 21.44 5.52 5.55
CA LYS A 80 21.17 5.29 6.98
C LYS A 80 21.86 4.02 7.47
N GLN A 81 21.78 2.94 6.70
CA GLN A 81 22.47 1.69 6.99
C GLN A 81 23.98 1.90 7.13
N LYS A 82 24.59 2.55 6.14
CA LYS A 82 26.03 2.85 6.18
C LYS A 82 26.40 3.64 7.43
N SER A 83 25.67 4.71 7.72
CA SER A 83 25.97 5.59 8.85
C SER A 83 25.89 4.85 10.18
N ALA A 84 24.85 4.05 10.38
CA ALA A 84 24.64 3.29 11.60
C ALA A 84 25.72 2.21 11.80
N ILE A 85 26.05 1.47 10.75
CA ILE A 85 27.02 0.37 10.83
C ILE A 85 28.44 0.94 10.90
N GLN A 86 28.76 2.00 10.16
CA GLN A 86 30.08 2.64 10.21
C GLN A 86 30.39 3.16 11.61
N TYR A 87 29.40 3.76 12.28
CA TYR A 87 29.58 4.19 13.67
C TYR A 87 29.98 3.03 14.58
N VAL A 88 29.40 1.85 14.43
CA VAL A 88 29.79 0.66 15.20
C VAL A 88 31.15 0.15 14.79
N ILE A 89 31.51 0.17 13.49
CA ILE A 89 32.84 -0.22 12.99
C ILE A 89 33.93 0.65 13.61
N ASP A 90 33.71 1.95 13.66
CA ASP A 90 34.68 2.92 14.20
C ASP A 90 34.90 2.75 15.72
N HIS A 91 33.97 2.08 16.42
CA HIS A 91 34.04 1.84 17.87
C HIS A 91 34.13 0.34 18.22
N LEU A 92 34.58 -0.51 17.28
CA LEU A 92 34.63 -1.96 17.49
C LEU A 92 35.39 -2.40 18.74
N ASP A 93 36.46 -1.69 19.09
CA ASP A 93 37.27 -2.00 20.28
C ASP A 93 36.56 -1.63 21.60
N GLN A 94 35.53 -0.78 21.51
CA GLN A 94 34.76 -0.28 22.65
C GLN A 94 33.26 -0.63 22.52
N ILE A 95 32.92 -1.61 21.69
CA ILE A 95 31.53 -1.93 21.36
C ILE A 95 30.67 -2.24 22.58
N GLU A 96 31.27 -2.82 23.64
CA GLU A 96 30.59 -3.14 24.89
C GLU A 96 30.14 -1.89 25.67
N SER A 97 30.75 -0.73 25.39
CA SER A 97 30.42 0.57 25.99
C SER A 97 29.37 1.34 25.18
N LEU A 98 29.04 0.90 23.98
CA LEU A 98 28.02 1.54 23.13
C LEU A 98 26.63 1.35 23.73
N PRO A 99 25.73 2.34 23.53
CA PRO A 99 24.33 2.20 23.90
C PRO A 99 23.70 0.97 23.24
N THR A 100 22.93 0.21 24.00
CA THR A 100 22.23 -1.00 23.52
C THR A 100 21.42 -0.72 22.26
N ASP A 101 20.70 0.40 22.21
CA ASP A 101 19.90 0.81 21.05
C ASP A 101 20.74 1.01 19.78
N THR A 102 21.97 1.49 19.91
CA THR A 102 22.91 1.64 18.79
C THR A 102 23.29 0.29 18.21
N ILE A 103 23.58 -0.68 19.07
CA ILE A 103 23.92 -2.05 18.66
C ILE A 103 22.72 -2.73 17.99
N TYR A 104 21.54 -2.61 18.58
CA TYR A 104 20.31 -3.14 17.97
C TYR A 104 20.00 -2.50 16.61
N THR A 105 20.20 -1.20 16.49
CA THR A 105 20.03 -0.49 15.21
C THR A 105 20.99 -1.02 14.16
N ALA A 106 22.27 -1.21 14.48
CA ALA A 106 23.26 -1.75 13.56
C ALA A 106 22.91 -3.18 13.11
N ILE A 107 22.48 -4.05 14.05
CA ILE A 107 22.04 -5.41 13.73
C ILE A 107 20.79 -5.40 12.85
N SER A 108 19.80 -4.60 13.21
CA SER A 108 18.58 -4.42 12.41
C SER A 108 18.89 -3.96 10.98
N MET A 109 19.83 -3.01 10.85
CA MET A 109 20.27 -2.50 9.55
C MET A 109 21.05 -3.52 8.72
N LEU A 110 21.80 -4.44 9.35
CA LEU A 110 22.41 -5.57 8.63
C LEU A 110 21.37 -6.52 8.08
N GLY A 111 20.18 -6.55 8.68
CA GLY A 111 19.09 -7.40 8.26
C GLY A 111 18.06 -6.79 7.32
N THR A 112 18.09 -5.48 7.13
CA THR A 112 17.27 -4.85 6.08
C THR A 112 17.86 -5.17 4.72
N GLN A 113 17.41 -6.30 4.18
CA GLN A 113 17.75 -6.73 2.84
C GLN A 113 16.76 -6.11 1.86
N PHE A 114 17.25 -5.86 0.66
CA PHE A 114 16.38 -5.98 -0.49
C PHE A 114 15.88 -7.42 -0.50
N SER A 115 14.64 -7.66 -0.10
CA SER A 115 14.06 -9.00 -0.12
C SER A 115 14.17 -9.56 -1.55
N ASP A 116 14.36 -10.88 -1.68
CA ASP A 116 14.37 -11.57 -2.97
C ASP A 116 12.98 -11.54 -3.67
N GLY A 117 12.28 -10.41 -3.60
CA GLY A 117 10.94 -10.18 -4.11
C GLY A 117 10.89 -9.16 -5.24
N ASN A 118 9.78 -9.12 -5.91
CA ASN A 118 9.49 -8.11 -6.93
C ASN A 118 9.56 -6.72 -6.29
N TYR A 119 10.60 -5.98 -6.59
CA TYR A 119 10.80 -4.60 -6.09
C TYR A 119 9.78 -3.63 -6.67
N PHE A 120 9.20 -3.98 -7.80
CA PHE A 120 8.19 -3.20 -8.51
C PHE A 120 7.01 -4.08 -8.90
N ASP A 121 5.82 -3.49 -8.97
CA ASP A 121 4.60 -4.19 -9.40
C ASP A 121 4.51 -4.23 -10.94
N ASP A 122 4.60 -5.42 -11.54
CA ASP A 122 4.48 -5.61 -12.98
C ASP A 122 3.06 -5.45 -13.53
N SER A 123 2.07 -5.25 -12.69
CA SER A 123 0.67 -5.18 -13.13
C SER A 123 0.43 -4.05 -14.13
N LYS A 124 1.09 -2.91 -13.95
CA LYS A 124 0.95 -1.74 -14.82
C LYS A 124 1.65 -1.95 -16.16
N GLU A 125 2.81 -2.59 -16.15
CA GLU A 125 3.50 -2.98 -17.38
C GLU A 125 2.68 -3.97 -18.22
N LYS A 126 2.04 -4.96 -17.58
CA LYS A 126 1.12 -5.89 -18.25
C LYS A 126 -0.05 -5.14 -18.89
N ILE A 127 -0.60 -4.13 -18.22
CA ILE A 127 -1.66 -3.28 -18.78
C ILE A 127 -1.11 -2.48 -19.96
N PHE A 128 0.07 -1.87 -19.85
CA PHE A 128 0.71 -1.14 -20.95
C PHE A 128 0.88 -2.03 -22.18
N ASN A 129 1.47 -3.21 -22.02
CA ASN A 129 1.71 -4.17 -23.09
C ASN A 129 0.43 -4.70 -23.75
N SER A 130 -0.67 -4.85 -22.97
CA SER A 130 -1.98 -5.29 -23.47
C SER A 130 -2.81 -4.19 -24.12
N SER A 131 -2.43 -2.92 -23.94
CA SER A 131 -3.19 -1.74 -24.38
C SER A 131 -2.70 -1.16 -25.71
N GLN A 132 -2.06 -1.95 -26.57
CA GLN A 132 -1.50 -1.48 -27.85
C GLN A 132 -2.54 -0.75 -28.73
N ASP A 133 -3.79 -1.20 -28.75
CA ASP A 133 -4.85 -0.55 -29.52
C ASP A 133 -5.19 0.85 -28.97
N THR A 134 -4.97 1.08 -27.69
CA THR A 134 -5.16 2.38 -27.03
C THR A 134 -4.13 3.41 -27.55
N TRP A 135 -2.93 2.97 -27.90
CA TRP A 135 -1.81 3.83 -28.29
C TRP A 135 -1.71 4.08 -29.80
N LYS A 136 -2.41 3.29 -30.63
CA LYS A 136 -2.34 3.41 -32.11
C LYS A 136 -2.76 4.78 -32.64
N ASN A 137 -3.59 5.50 -31.91
CA ASN A 137 -4.14 6.81 -32.32
C ASN A 137 -3.53 7.97 -31.54
N LEU A 138 -2.33 7.78 -30.93
CA LEU A 138 -1.59 8.89 -30.34
C LEU A 138 -0.98 9.74 -31.44
N ASP A 139 -1.18 11.07 -31.34
CA ASP A 139 -0.54 12.04 -32.25
C ASP A 139 0.98 12.09 -32.03
N ASP A 140 1.46 11.79 -30.79
CA ASP A 140 2.88 11.72 -30.43
C ASP A 140 3.22 10.36 -29.81
N VAL A 141 3.96 9.55 -30.55
CA VAL A 141 4.41 8.21 -30.13
C VAL A 141 5.49 8.27 -29.03
N SER A 142 6.05 9.45 -28.74
CA SER A 142 7.10 9.61 -27.72
C SER A 142 6.65 9.19 -26.34
N PHE A 143 5.33 9.20 -26.04
CA PHE A 143 4.79 8.65 -24.79
C PHE A 143 5.09 7.15 -24.68
N VAL A 144 4.80 6.39 -25.74
CA VAL A 144 5.04 4.94 -25.80
C VAL A 144 6.52 4.63 -25.66
N ASP A 145 7.37 5.32 -26.43
CA ASP A 145 8.83 5.16 -26.37
C ASP A 145 9.38 5.44 -24.96
N ASN A 146 8.84 6.46 -24.27
CA ASN A 146 9.25 6.77 -22.90
C ASN A 146 8.83 5.69 -21.91
N MET A 147 7.64 5.10 -22.09
CA MET A 147 7.18 3.99 -21.25
C MET A 147 8.01 2.73 -21.46
N GLU A 148 8.34 2.38 -22.72
CA GLU A 148 9.23 1.26 -23.03
C GLU A 148 10.59 1.44 -22.36
N ARG A 149 11.20 2.62 -22.51
CA ARG A 149 12.50 2.95 -21.87
C ARG A 149 12.44 2.88 -20.35
N PHE A 150 11.31 3.26 -19.76
CA PHE A 150 11.11 3.15 -18.29
C PHE A 150 11.11 1.68 -17.88
N TYR A 151 10.31 0.83 -18.54
CA TYR A 151 10.21 -0.59 -18.17
C TYR A 151 11.51 -1.35 -18.46
N GLU A 152 12.19 -1.08 -19.57
CA GLU A 152 13.52 -1.64 -19.85
C GLU A 152 14.53 -1.25 -18.75
N ALA A 153 14.57 0.02 -18.35
CA ALA A 153 15.46 0.48 -17.29
C ALA A 153 15.10 -0.13 -15.93
N ARG A 154 13.82 -0.37 -15.66
CA ARG A 154 13.33 -1.04 -14.45
C ARG A 154 13.82 -2.49 -14.41
N HIS A 155 13.62 -3.26 -15.47
CA HIS A 155 14.11 -4.63 -15.55
C HIS A 155 15.63 -4.73 -15.45
N TYR A 156 16.35 -3.79 -16.06
CA TYR A 156 17.80 -3.74 -15.90
C TYR A 156 18.20 -3.51 -14.44
N LEU A 157 17.52 -2.62 -13.72
CA LEU A 157 17.79 -2.34 -12.32
C LEU A 157 17.46 -3.53 -11.42
N GLU A 158 16.35 -4.23 -11.67
CA GLU A 158 15.99 -5.48 -10.98
C GLU A 158 17.04 -6.58 -11.21
N ALA A 159 17.54 -6.70 -12.44
CA ALA A 159 18.64 -7.62 -12.73
C ALA A 159 19.92 -7.24 -11.96
N LEU A 160 20.23 -5.96 -11.82
CA LEU A 160 21.34 -5.51 -10.97
C LEU A 160 21.16 -5.94 -9.52
N PHE A 161 19.97 -5.79 -8.95
CA PHE A 161 19.68 -6.16 -7.54
C PHE A 161 19.86 -7.66 -7.30
N THR A 162 19.47 -8.48 -8.25
CA THR A 162 19.46 -9.94 -8.10
C THR A 162 20.74 -10.63 -8.53
N GLN A 163 21.46 -10.06 -9.50
CA GLN A 163 22.59 -10.74 -10.18
C GLN A 163 23.94 -10.09 -9.91
N ALA A 164 23.99 -8.77 -9.77
CA ALA A 164 25.26 -8.09 -9.60
C ALA A 164 25.80 -8.20 -8.17
N HIS A 165 27.06 -8.62 -8.05
CA HIS A 165 27.72 -8.88 -6.78
C HIS A 165 27.71 -7.69 -5.79
N LEU A 166 27.75 -6.46 -6.30
CA LEU A 166 27.70 -5.24 -5.50
C LEU A 166 26.34 -4.95 -4.86
N TRP A 167 25.27 -5.57 -5.37
CA TRP A 167 23.89 -5.38 -4.95
C TRP A 167 23.37 -6.56 -4.14
N LYS A 168 23.98 -7.74 -4.34
CA LYS A 168 23.58 -8.94 -3.63
C LYS A 168 24.10 -8.91 -2.20
N TYR A 169 23.18 -9.00 -1.27
CA TYR A 169 23.52 -9.04 0.15
C TYR A 169 24.41 -10.26 0.45
N PRO A 170 25.54 -10.08 1.20
CA PRO A 170 26.53 -11.14 1.40
C PRO A 170 26.13 -12.19 2.43
N MET A 171 25.02 -12.00 3.15
CA MET A 171 24.52 -12.91 4.18
C MET A 171 23.32 -13.68 3.65
N SER A 172 23.23 -15.00 3.87
CA SER A 172 22.05 -15.79 3.52
C SER A 172 20.88 -15.48 4.46
N GLN A 173 19.67 -15.83 4.04
CA GLN A 173 18.48 -15.72 4.89
C GLN A 173 18.61 -16.55 6.16
N GLU A 174 19.23 -17.74 6.07
CA GLU A 174 19.50 -18.60 7.22
C GLU A 174 20.48 -17.98 8.20
N GLU A 175 21.59 -17.44 7.72
CA GLU A 175 22.57 -16.72 8.56
C GLU A 175 21.96 -15.50 9.23
N PHE A 176 21.12 -14.77 8.49
CA PHE A 176 20.39 -13.64 9.04
C PHE A 176 19.32 -14.07 10.03
N HIS A 177 18.58 -15.14 9.73
CA HIS A 177 17.59 -15.70 10.65
C HIS A 177 18.27 -16.17 11.94
N GLU A 178 19.40 -16.85 11.87
CA GLU A 178 20.19 -17.23 13.05
C GLU A 178 20.63 -16.03 13.86
N LEU A 179 21.10 -14.96 13.20
CA LEU A 179 21.49 -13.74 13.86
C LEU A 179 20.30 -13.05 14.51
N SER A 180 19.18 -12.94 13.80
CA SER A 180 17.95 -12.32 14.28
C SER A 180 17.24 -13.13 15.35
N VAL A 181 17.28 -14.47 15.27
CA VAL A 181 16.77 -15.37 16.34
C VAL A 181 17.65 -15.23 17.58
N LYS A 182 18.96 -15.21 17.45
CA LYS A 182 19.86 -14.90 18.59
C LYS A 182 19.55 -13.52 19.18
N VAL A 183 19.15 -12.55 18.37
CA VAL A 183 18.82 -11.18 18.80
C VAL A 183 17.39 -11.06 19.32
N SER A 184 16.42 -11.69 18.68
CA SER A 184 14.99 -11.56 19.05
C SER A 184 14.55 -12.49 20.17
N SER A 185 15.15 -13.69 20.25
CA SER A 185 14.78 -14.70 21.25
C SER A 185 15.23 -14.34 22.66
N ASP A 186 16.18 -13.42 22.81
CA ASP A 186 16.67 -13.14 24.13
C ASP A 186 17.19 -11.70 24.33
N ARG A 187 16.24 -10.76 24.53
CA ARG A 187 16.60 -9.45 25.11
C ARG A 187 17.30 -9.56 26.49
N GLN A 188 17.50 -10.76 26.99
CA GLN A 188 18.18 -11.09 28.23
C GLN A 188 19.53 -11.79 28.03
N LEU A 189 19.87 -12.22 26.80
CA LEU A 189 21.27 -12.58 26.55
C LEU A 189 22.13 -11.37 26.92
N PRO A 190 23.21 -11.57 27.68
CA PRO A 190 24.11 -10.48 28.00
C PRO A 190 24.50 -9.78 26.72
N LEU A 191 24.40 -8.44 26.70
CA LEU A 191 24.81 -7.58 25.58
C LEU A 191 26.10 -8.05 24.93
N LYS A 192 26.96 -8.67 25.74
CA LYS A 192 28.23 -9.29 25.35
C LYS A 192 28.12 -10.33 24.24
N ILE A 193 27.08 -11.17 24.23
CA ILE A 193 26.89 -12.23 23.18
C ILE A 193 26.53 -11.57 21.83
N TYR A 194 25.69 -10.53 21.87
CA TYR A 194 25.34 -9.80 20.65
C TYR A 194 26.54 -9.01 20.11
N THR A 195 27.29 -8.39 20.97
CA THR A 195 28.48 -7.64 20.57
C THR A 195 29.57 -8.54 19.99
N GLU A 196 29.76 -9.74 20.51
CA GLU A 196 30.68 -10.72 19.95
C GLU A 196 30.24 -11.22 18.57
N ALA A 197 28.95 -11.57 18.43
CA ALA A 197 28.38 -11.98 17.14
C ALA A 197 28.47 -10.86 16.08
N LEU A 198 28.18 -9.63 16.47
CA LEU A 198 28.28 -8.47 15.58
C LEU A 198 29.73 -8.20 15.19
N LYS A 199 30.67 -8.27 16.15
CA LYS A 199 32.12 -8.14 15.90
C LYS A 199 32.61 -9.16 14.88
N GLU A 200 32.17 -10.43 15.01
CA GLU A 200 32.56 -11.48 14.10
C GLU A 200 32.04 -11.18 12.68
N LYS A 201 30.77 -10.82 12.55
CA LYS A 201 30.16 -10.49 11.24
C LYS A 201 30.79 -9.24 10.62
N LEU A 202 31.08 -8.21 11.39
CA LEU A 202 31.71 -6.99 10.87
C LEU A 202 33.21 -7.16 10.53
N LYS A 203 33.85 -8.28 10.92
CA LYS A 203 35.19 -8.68 10.45
C LYS A 203 35.16 -9.32 9.06
N ASP A 204 33.99 -9.82 8.62
CA ASP A 204 33.82 -10.43 7.30
C ASP A 204 34.07 -9.38 6.21
N ALA A 205 35.09 -9.65 5.37
CA ALA A 205 35.46 -8.77 4.28
C ALA A 205 34.34 -8.55 3.26
N LYS A 206 33.44 -9.52 3.05
CA LYS A 206 32.30 -9.39 2.14
C LYS A 206 31.26 -8.40 2.68
N ILE A 207 30.99 -8.48 4.00
CA ILE A 207 30.07 -7.55 4.67
C ILE A 207 30.63 -6.13 4.64
N ARG A 208 31.93 -5.96 4.98
CA ARG A 208 32.59 -4.64 4.90
C ARG A 208 32.54 -4.06 3.48
N TYR A 209 32.90 -4.87 2.50
CA TYR A 209 32.84 -4.46 1.10
C TYR A 209 31.42 -4.03 0.71
N TYR A 210 30.40 -4.79 1.10
CA TYR A 210 29.00 -4.42 0.85
C TYR A 210 28.65 -3.07 1.47
N ILE A 211 29.06 -2.82 2.71
CA ILE A 211 28.80 -1.56 3.42
C ILE A 211 29.54 -0.39 2.76
N ASP A 212 30.79 -0.57 2.38
CA ASP A 212 31.60 0.46 1.73
C ASP A 212 30.99 0.94 0.42
N TYR A 213 30.36 0.03 -0.31
CA TYR A 213 29.71 0.35 -1.58
C TYR A 213 28.27 0.92 -1.45
N SER A 214 27.72 1.04 -0.26
CA SER A 214 26.37 1.58 -0.07
C SER A 214 26.22 3.01 -0.60
N THR A 215 27.24 3.85 -0.50
CA THR A 215 27.24 5.20 -1.11
C THR A 215 27.14 5.15 -2.63
N TYR A 216 27.80 4.18 -3.26
CA TYR A 216 27.71 3.98 -4.71
C TYR A 216 26.30 3.52 -5.08
N ARG A 217 25.74 2.55 -4.35
CA ARG A 217 24.38 2.07 -4.58
C ARG A 217 23.35 3.20 -4.43
N ALA A 218 23.42 3.94 -3.32
CA ALA A 218 22.53 5.09 -3.08
C ALA A 218 22.60 6.13 -4.21
N ARG A 219 23.83 6.46 -4.67
CA ARG A 219 24.01 7.37 -5.82
C ARG A 219 23.38 6.82 -7.10
N THR A 220 23.57 5.55 -7.39
CA THR A 220 22.99 4.89 -8.57
C THR A 220 21.48 4.91 -8.53
N LEU A 221 20.87 4.57 -7.40
CA LEU A 221 19.42 4.63 -7.20
C LEU A 221 18.87 6.03 -7.46
N ARG A 222 19.51 7.07 -6.91
CA ARG A 222 19.12 8.47 -7.15
C ARG A 222 19.27 8.88 -8.63
N GLN A 223 20.28 8.37 -9.34
CA GLN A 223 20.44 8.64 -10.77
C GLN A 223 19.29 8.04 -11.58
N TYR A 224 18.87 6.80 -11.26
CA TYR A 224 17.68 6.20 -11.87
C TYR A 224 16.39 6.94 -11.49
N ALA A 225 16.22 7.32 -10.25
CA ALA A 225 15.09 8.12 -9.81
C ALA A 225 14.98 9.45 -10.57
N GLN A 226 16.09 10.16 -10.74
CA GLN A 226 16.14 11.40 -11.54
C GLN A 226 15.87 11.17 -13.04
N TYR A 227 16.34 10.05 -13.59
CA TYR A 227 16.05 9.69 -14.97
C TYR A 227 14.57 9.39 -15.16
N TRP A 228 13.98 8.58 -14.32
CA TRP A 228 12.55 8.24 -14.37
C TRP A 228 11.66 9.45 -14.10
N LYS A 229 12.06 10.34 -13.18
CA LYS A 229 11.34 11.60 -12.97
C LYS A 229 11.27 12.43 -14.24
N ARG A 230 12.37 12.55 -14.98
CA ARG A 230 12.38 13.25 -16.28
C ARG A 230 11.45 12.58 -17.31
N LEU A 231 11.36 11.25 -17.31
CA LEU A 231 10.42 10.53 -18.19
C LEU A 231 8.97 10.82 -17.78
N SER A 232 8.67 10.81 -16.48
CA SER A 232 7.35 11.17 -15.94
C SER A 232 6.95 12.59 -16.36
N ASP A 233 7.82 13.57 -16.11
CA ASP A 233 7.54 14.99 -16.45
C ASP A 233 7.33 15.18 -17.95
N ARG A 234 8.12 14.50 -18.77
CA ARG A 234 7.95 14.51 -20.23
C ARG A 234 6.62 13.87 -20.65
N ASN A 235 6.24 12.77 -20.04
CA ASN A 235 4.97 12.10 -20.32
C ASN A 235 3.77 12.96 -19.89
N LYS A 236 3.85 13.64 -18.76
CA LYS A 236 2.85 14.63 -18.34
C LYS A 236 2.69 15.73 -19.39
N PHE A 237 3.80 16.25 -19.89
CA PHE A 237 3.79 17.27 -20.93
C PHE A 237 3.16 16.77 -22.25
N ILE A 238 3.57 15.58 -22.76
CA ILE A 238 3.04 14.99 -23.99
C ILE A 238 1.53 14.75 -23.89
N MET A 239 1.06 14.23 -22.77
CA MET A 239 -0.34 13.89 -22.54
C MET A 239 -1.18 15.10 -22.06
N ASN A 240 -0.52 16.26 -21.87
CA ASN A 240 -1.12 17.46 -21.31
C ASN A 240 -1.86 17.20 -19.98
N ILE A 241 -1.20 16.44 -19.09
CA ILE A 241 -1.67 16.07 -17.75
C ILE A 241 -0.93 16.97 -16.75
N ASP A 242 -1.66 17.71 -15.92
CA ASP A 242 -1.05 18.45 -14.83
C ASP A 242 -1.02 17.63 -13.52
N ASP A 243 -0.25 18.13 -12.54
CA ASP A 243 -0.06 17.42 -11.27
C ASP A 243 -1.34 17.37 -10.44
N GLU A 244 -2.24 18.35 -10.56
CA GLU A 244 -3.51 18.36 -9.83
C GLU A 244 -4.48 17.31 -10.40
N GLU A 245 -4.56 17.20 -11.72
CA GLU A 245 -5.36 16.17 -12.40
C GLU A 245 -4.85 14.77 -12.07
N LEU A 246 -3.52 14.58 -12.09
CA LEU A 246 -2.91 13.29 -11.72
C LEU A 246 -3.19 12.96 -10.25
N ALA A 247 -3.04 13.92 -9.33
CA ALA A 247 -3.35 13.72 -7.92
C ALA A 247 -4.84 13.40 -7.70
N GLU A 248 -5.74 14.04 -8.45
CA GLU A 248 -7.17 13.71 -8.41
C GLU A 248 -7.45 12.30 -8.93
N TYR A 249 -6.80 11.90 -10.03
CA TYR A 249 -6.89 10.55 -10.56
C TYR A 249 -6.43 9.53 -9.52
N VAL A 250 -5.27 9.74 -8.89
CA VAL A 250 -4.73 8.85 -7.84
C VAL A 250 -5.71 8.76 -6.68
N ARG A 251 -6.22 9.89 -6.18
CA ARG A 251 -7.26 9.91 -5.13
C ARG A 251 -8.50 9.12 -5.50
N LYS A 252 -8.94 9.21 -6.76
CA LYS A 252 -10.11 8.45 -7.26
C LYS A 252 -9.80 6.97 -7.44
N SER A 253 -8.62 6.62 -7.94
CA SER A 253 -8.21 5.22 -8.15
C SER A 253 -7.95 4.48 -6.85
N GLN A 254 -7.48 5.17 -5.82
CA GLN A 254 -7.33 4.62 -4.46
C GLN A 254 -8.69 4.40 -3.76
N ARG A 255 -9.77 4.94 -4.31
CA ARG A 255 -11.13 4.69 -3.82
C ARG A 255 -11.67 3.41 -4.44
N SER A 256 -11.28 2.26 -3.89
CA SER A 256 -11.82 0.98 -4.33
C SER A 256 -13.21 0.73 -3.76
N GLY A 257 -14.22 1.47 -4.20
CA GLY A 257 -15.57 1.19 -3.73
C GLY A 257 -16.48 2.42 -3.71
N ARG A 258 -17.69 2.26 -3.19
CA ARG A 258 -18.63 3.36 -2.97
C ARG A 258 -18.32 4.10 -1.67
N ALA A 259 -18.75 5.36 -1.59
CA ALA A 259 -18.71 6.13 -0.34
C ALA A 259 -19.43 5.37 0.79
N VAL A 260 -18.87 5.44 1.99
CA VAL A 260 -19.38 4.79 3.18
C VAL A 260 -20.30 5.75 3.93
N GLY A 261 -21.52 5.32 4.19
CA GLY A 261 -22.42 6.00 5.12
C GLY A 261 -22.28 5.44 6.53
N GLU A 262 -22.82 6.15 7.51
CA GLU A 262 -22.80 5.71 8.92
C GLU A 262 -23.39 4.30 9.10
N SER A 263 -24.47 3.97 8.37
CA SER A 263 -25.10 2.65 8.45
C SER A 263 -24.22 1.52 7.93
N ASP A 264 -23.29 1.82 7.04
CA ASP A 264 -22.39 0.82 6.46
C ASP A 264 -21.30 0.39 7.46
N ILE A 265 -20.79 1.34 8.29
CA ILE A 265 -19.71 1.06 9.22
C ILE A 265 -20.20 0.39 10.52
N ILE A 266 -21.44 0.65 10.93
CA ILE A 266 -21.98 0.09 12.19
C ILE A 266 -21.96 -1.42 12.15
N GLY A 267 -21.39 -2.03 13.21
CA GLY A 267 -21.26 -3.47 13.37
C GLY A 267 -19.88 -3.91 13.74
N GLN A 268 -19.64 -5.22 13.66
CA GLN A 268 -18.37 -5.84 14.02
C GLN A 268 -17.57 -6.16 12.77
N TRP A 269 -16.28 -5.85 12.84
CA TRP A 269 -15.32 -5.99 11.76
C TRP A 269 -14.06 -6.70 12.26
N GLU A 270 -13.46 -7.51 11.44
CA GLU A 270 -12.22 -8.22 11.73
C GLU A 270 -11.13 -7.92 10.72
N TYR A 271 -9.91 -7.91 11.20
CA TYR A 271 -8.71 -7.65 10.41
C TYR A 271 -7.56 -8.50 10.94
N GLU A 272 -6.89 -9.20 10.05
CA GLU A 272 -5.67 -9.96 10.32
C GLU A 272 -4.46 -9.02 10.20
N ILE A 273 -3.73 -8.83 11.31
CA ILE A 273 -2.57 -7.92 11.35
C ILE A 273 -1.34 -8.60 10.72
N GLY A 274 -1.22 -9.92 10.88
CA GLY A 274 -0.14 -10.75 10.40
C GLY A 274 0.17 -11.88 11.37
N GLY A 275 0.64 -13.02 10.87
CA GLY A 275 0.82 -14.23 11.68
C GLY A 275 -0.51 -14.71 12.28
N ASN A 276 -0.54 -14.85 13.61
CA ASN A 276 -1.74 -15.23 14.35
C ASN A 276 -2.45 -14.02 15.01
N ASP A 277 -1.98 -12.79 14.74
CA ASP A 277 -2.49 -11.58 15.37
C ASP A 277 -3.77 -11.10 14.69
N MET A 278 -4.81 -10.85 15.48
CA MET A 278 -6.13 -10.42 15.00
C MET A 278 -6.57 -9.12 15.66
N GLN A 279 -7.24 -8.28 14.89
CA GLN A 279 -7.89 -7.09 15.40
C GLN A 279 -9.37 -7.11 15.06
N TYR A 280 -10.19 -6.84 16.06
CA TYR A 280 -11.64 -6.69 15.94
C TYR A 280 -12.01 -5.24 16.20
N ARG A 281 -12.86 -4.67 15.36
CA ARG A 281 -13.39 -3.31 15.51
C ARG A 281 -14.89 -3.36 15.57
N HIS A 282 -15.49 -2.74 16.59
CA HIS A 282 -16.93 -2.65 16.76
C HIS A 282 -17.36 -1.19 16.77
N PHE A 283 -18.08 -0.78 15.74
CA PHE A 283 -18.65 0.56 15.63
C PHE A 283 -20.12 0.53 16.05
N MET A 284 -20.47 1.36 17.02
CA MET A 284 -21.77 1.40 17.68
C MET A 284 -22.41 2.77 17.53
N LYS A 285 -23.76 2.80 17.56
CA LYS A 285 -24.50 4.07 17.61
C LYS A 285 -24.44 4.65 19.03
N PRO A 286 -24.46 5.99 19.20
CA PRO A 286 -24.51 6.96 18.11
C PRO A 286 -23.14 7.20 17.45
N ASP A 287 -22.03 7.14 18.20
CA ASP A 287 -20.71 7.60 17.77
C ASP A 287 -19.55 6.88 18.49
N SER A 288 -19.79 5.74 19.13
CA SER A 288 -18.76 5.03 19.90
C SER A 288 -18.16 3.85 19.13
N PHE A 289 -16.91 3.55 19.41
CA PHE A 289 -16.24 2.36 18.89
C PHE A 289 -15.45 1.66 19.99
N SER A 290 -15.21 0.38 19.79
CA SER A 290 -14.27 -0.43 20.56
C SER A 290 -13.38 -1.23 19.61
N ILE A 291 -12.12 -1.37 19.99
CA ILE A 291 -11.12 -2.18 19.27
C ILE A 291 -10.61 -3.22 20.26
N LYS A 292 -10.59 -4.48 19.83
CA LYS A 292 -9.96 -5.60 20.52
C LYS A 292 -8.84 -6.12 19.63
N THR A 293 -7.62 -6.15 20.16
CA THR A 293 -6.45 -6.70 19.46
C THR A 293 -5.93 -7.89 20.24
N GLU A 294 -5.79 -9.02 19.58
CA GLU A 294 -5.21 -10.24 20.11
C GLU A 294 -3.84 -10.44 19.47
N THR A 295 -2.79 -10.47 20.30
CA THR A 295 -1.40 -10.67 19.84
C THR A 295 -0.85 -11.92 20.47
N HIS A 296 -0.32 -12.80 19.64
CA HIS A 296 0.24 -14.09 20.03
C HIS A 296 1.76 -14.01 20.15
N TYR A 297 2.30 -14.35 21.31
CA TYR A 297 3.72 -14.40 21.55
C TYR A 297 4.19 -15.84 21.70
N GLU A 298 4.90 -16.31 20.71
CA GLU A 298 5.60 -17.59 20.72
C GLU A 298 7.05 -17.37 21.20
N ASN A 299 7.60 -18.36 21.89
CA ASN A 299 8.99 -18.31 22.35
C ASN A 299 9.58 -19.72 22.41
N PRO A 300 10.83 -19.93 21.98
CA PRO A 300 11.45 -21.25 21.98
C PRO A 300 11.65 -21.89 23.36
N PHE A 301 11.52 -21.11 24.45
CA PHE A 301 11.70 -21.63 25.82
C PHE A 301 10.45 -22.23 26.44
N TYR A 302 9.31 -22.08 25.80
CA TYR A 302 8.05 -22.70 26.21
C TYR A 302 7.25 -23.18 24.99
N SER A 303 6.32 -24.10 25.20
CA SER A 303 5.34 -24.48 24.19
C SER A 303 4.01 -23.78 24.47
N GLY A 304 3.25 -23.50 23.42
CA GLY A 304 2.02 -22.70 23.50
C GLY A 304 2.30 -21.21 23.40
N ASP A 305 1.26 -20.41 23.45
CA ASP A 305 1.31 -18.96 23.23
C ASP A 305 0.97 -18.18 24.49
N ILE A 306 1.62 -17.05 24.67
CA ILE A 306 1.13 -15.98 25.55
C ILE A 306 0.27 -15.08 24.68
N ILE A 307 -1.03 -15.04 24.98
CA ILE A 307 -1.98 -14.21 24.23
C ILE A 307 -2.23 -12.94 25.03
N ILE A 308 -1.91 -11.80 24.43
CA ILE A 308 -2.21 -10.48 24.98
C ILE A 308 -3.40 -9.90 24.26
N THR A 309 -4.46 -9.63 25.02
CA THR A 309 -5.64 -8.96 24.50
C THR A 309 -5.68 -7.52 24.99
N TYR A 310 -5.59 -6.58 24.05
CA TYR A 310 -5.81 -5.17 24.30
C TYR A 310 -7.22 -4.79 23.87
N THR A 311 -8.00 -4.19 24.78
CA THR A 311 -9.31 -3.61 24.43
C THR A 311 -9.29 -2.13 24.75
N TYR A 312 -9.65 -1.30 23.78
CA TYR A 312 -9.73 0.14 23.92
C TYR A 312 -10.79 0.72 22.97
N GLY A 313 -11.23 1.92 23.21
CA GLY A 313 -12.29 2.52 22.41
C GLY A 313 -12.27 4.03 22.43
N GLY A 314 -13.35 4.61 21.95
CA GLY A 314 -13.50 6.05 21.85
C GLY A 314 -14.73 6.46 21.06
N LYS A 315 -14.61 7.59 20.37
CA LYS A 315 -15.66 8.15 19.52
C LYS A 315 -15.23 8.16 18.06
N TRP A 316 -16.17 7.97 17.14
CA TRP A 316 -15.95 8.03 15.71
C TRP A 316 -16.91 9.01 15.04
N GLU A 317 -16.49 9.56 13.93
CA GLU A 317 -17.33 10.36 13.03
C GLU A 317 -16.90 10.13 11.57
N ILE A 318 -17.85 10.20 10.64
CA ILE A 318 -17.57 10.22 9.20
C ILE A 318 -17.72 11.65 8.69
N LYS A 319 -16.69 12.16 8.02
CA LYS A 319 -16.71 13.44 7.32
C LYS A 319 -16.28 13.24 5.88
N GLY A 320 -17.26 13.32 4.98
CA GLY A 320 -17.03 13.02 3.56
C GLY A 320 -16.58 11.58 3.36
N ASP A 321 -15.36 11.41 2.89
CA ASP A 321 -14.72 10.11 2.65
C ASP A 321 -13.71 9.72 3.74
N SER A 322 -13.80 10.34 4.90
CA SER A 322 -12.86 10.13 6.00
C SER A 322 -13.57 9.66 7.27
N LEU A 323 -13.03 8.62 7.87
CA LEU A 323 -13.36 8.13 9.20
C LEU A 323 -12.39 8.75 10.20
N ILE A 324 -12.93 9.46 11.18
CA ILE A 324 -12.14 10.09 12.24
C ILE A 324 -12.37 9.31 13.53
N LEU A 325 -11.29 8.81 14.13
CA LEU A 325 -11.29 8.09 15.40
C LEU A 325 -10.64 8.98 16.47
N LYS A 326 -11.35 9.17 17.59
CA LYS A 326 -10.85 9.86 18.78
C LYS A 326 -10.80 8.85 19.92
N TYR A 327 -9.60 8.48 20.32
CA TYR A 327 -9.37 7.45 21.33
C TYR A 327 -9.56 7.98 22.74
N SER A 328 -10.06 7.10 23.63
CA SER A 328 -10.24 7.36 25.09
C SER A 328 -9.21 6.52 25.86
N PRO A 329 -8.07 7.09 26.31
CA PRO A 329 -7.01 6.33 26.97
C PRO A 329 -7.48 5.56 28.20
N GLU A 330 -8.45 6.11 28.93
CA GLU A 330 -9.02 5.49 30.15
C GLU A 330 -9.83 4.21 29.84
N SER A 331 -10.23 4.01 28.59
CA SER A 331 -10.95 2.80 28.15
C SER A 331 -10.03 1.58 28.00
N VAL A 332 -8.71 1.76 28.05
CA VAL A 332 -7.73 0.69 27.80
C VAL A 332 -7.80 -0.36 28.90
N LYS A 333 -8.00 -1.62 28.49
CA LYS A 333 -7.90 -2.82 29.32
C LYS A 333 -6.93 -3.79 28.64
N THR A 334 -6.16 -4.48 29.45
CA THR A 334 -5.21 -5.49 28.96
C THR A 334 -5.42 -6.79 29.72
N GLU A 335 -5.55 -7.87 28.98
CA GLU A 335 -5.63 -9.22 29.54
C GLU A 335 -4.45 -10.02 28.98
N VAL A 336 -3.87 -10.88 29.82
CA VAL A 336 -2.76 -11.77 29.44
C VAL A 336 -3.20 -13.19 29.75
N ASP A 337 -3.44 -13.96 28.69
CA ASP A 337 -3.73 -15.39 28.79
C ASP A 337 -2.46 -16.19 28.51
N ARG A 338 -2.14 -17.09 29.43
CA ARG A 338 -1.01 -18.02 29.39
C ARG A 338 -1.45 -19.47 29.65
N SER A 339 -2.72 -19.74 29.49
CA SER A 339 -3.31 -21.04 29.83
C SER A 339 -2.73 -22.18 28.97
N THR A 340 -2.26 -21.89 27.76
CA THR A 340 -1.64 -22.84 26.84
C THR A 340 -0.13 -23.01 27.06
N VAL A 341 0.50 -22.13 27.87
CA VAL A 341 1.95 -22.13 28.05
C VAL A 341 2.37 -23.33 28.91
N SER A 342 3.25 -24.16 28.36
CA SER A 342 3.91 -25.26 29.06
C SER A 342 5.43 -25.19 28.86
N TYR A 343 6.18 -25.53 29.91
CA TYR A 343 7.64 -25.48 29.89
C TYR A 343 8.26 -26.67 30.67
N ARG A 344 9.49 -26.98 30.38
CA ARG A 344 10.26 -28.00 31.13
C ARG A 344 10.49 -27.51 32.56
N ALA A 345 10.51 -28.44 33.53
CA ALA A 345 10.67 -28.10 34.95
C ALA A 345 11.93 -27.28 35.22
N GLU A 346 13.00 -27.53 34.50
CA GLU A 346 14.29 -26.81 34.61
C GLU A 346 14.21 -25.35 34.17
N MET A 347 13.27 -25.01 33.27
CA MET A 347 13.07 -23.67 32.70
C MET A 347 12.04 -22.83 33.47
N ARG A 348 11.37 -23.42 34.43
CA ARG A 348 10.21 -22.86 35.12
C ARG A 348 10.50 -21.44 35.65
N ASP A 349 11.55 -21.32 36.48
CA ASP A 349 11.84 -20.06 37.18
C ASP A 349 12.25 -18.97 36.19
N SER A 350 12.97 -19.34 35.12
CA SER A 350 13.37 -18.40 34.06
C SER A 350 12.18 -17.90 33.27
N VAL A 351 11.30 -18.80 32.84
CA VAL A 351 10.07 -18.46 32.08
C VAL A 351 9.10 -17.65 32.91
N GLU A 352 8.86 -18.04 34.17
CA GLU A 352 7.99 -17.28 35.09
C GLU A 352 8.55 -15.88 35.38
N THR A 353 9.87 -15.75 35.53
CA THR A 353 10.54 -14.45 35.72
C THR A 353 10.38 -13.56 34.49
N PHE A 354 10.56 -14.16 33.28
CA PHE A 354 10.35 -13.48 32.02
C PHE A 354 8.91 -12.98 31.88
N ILE A 355 7.92 -13.86 32.09
CA ILE A 355 6.50 -13.50 32.03
C ILE A 355 6.17 -12.37 33.02
N LYS A 356 6.60 -12.51 34.26
CA LYS A 356 6.40 -11.48 35.29
C LYS A 356 7.04 -10.15 34.95
N ARG A 357 8.13 -10.12 34.23
CA ARG A 357 8.84 -8.91 33.86
C ARG A 357 8.23 -8.17 32.67
N TYR A 358 7.80 -8.91 31.65
CA TYR A 358 7.41 -8.33 30.36
C TYR A 358 5.92 -8.32 30.07
N PHE A 359 5.14 -9.18 30.74
CA PHE A 359 3.72 -9.37 30.47
C PHE A 359 2.84 -9.00 31.67
N GLN A 360 3.23 -7.93 32.40
CA GLN A 360 2.40 -7.38 33.47
C GLN A 360 1.24 -6.59 32.86
N PRO A 361 -0.05 -6.97 33.08
CA PRO A 361 -1.19 -6.29 32.49
C PRO A 361 -1.22 -4.79 32.77
N ASP A 362 -0.88 -4.37 33.98
CA ASP A 362 -0.89 -2.95 34.38
C ASP A 362 0.15 -2.13 33.62
N GLN A 363 1.36 -2.67 33.45
CA GLN A 363 2.42 -2.00 32.70
C GLN A 363 2.10 -1.91 31.21
N LEU A 364 1.55 -2.97 30.64
CA LEU A 364 1.09 -3.01 29.26
C LEU A 364 -0.07 -2.02 29.03
N THR A 365 -1.03 -1.99 29.95
CA THR A 365 -2.14 -1.03 29.94
C THR A 365 -1.62 0.41 29.92
N GLU A 366 -0.69 0.74 30.81
CA GLU A 366 -0.14 2.10 30.91
C GLU A 366 0.66 2.50 29.66
N ARG A 367 1.37 1.55 29.06
CA ARG A 367 2.08 1.77 27.79
C ARG A 367 1.11 2.14 26.68
N VAL A 368 0.02 1.39 26.52
CA VAL A 368 -1.01 1.67 25.51
C VAL A 368 -1.71 2.99 25.81
N ARG A 369 -2.05 3.28 27.08
CA ARG A 369 -2.63 4.57 27.49
C ARG A 369 -1.76 5.75 27.06
N LYS A 370 -0.46 5.67 27.28
CA LYS A 370 0.49 6.72 26.87
C LYS A 370 0.50 6.92 25.35
N GLN A 371 0.44 5.84 24.58
CA GLN A 371 0.37 5.91 23.11
C GLN A 371 -0.92 6.57 22.63
N LEU A 372 -2.05 6.27 23.27
CA LEU A 372 -3.37 6.79 22.88
C LEU A 372 -3.68 8.21 23.40
N LYS A 373 -2.91 8.74 24.35
CA LYS A 373 -3.21 10.00 25.07
C LYS A 373 -3.42 11.23 24.16
N SER A 374 -2.81 11.26 22.99
CA SER A 374 -2.96 12.34 22.01
C SER A 374 -3.38 11.83 20.63
N MET A 375 -3.78 10.57 20.55
CA MET A 375 -4.02 9.94 19.27
C MET A 375 -5.40 10.29 18.73
N LYS A 376 -5.40 10.98 17.61
CA LYS A 376 -6.54 11.15 16.72
C LYS A 376 -6.15 10.58 15.37
N GLU A 377 -6.93 9.66 14.88
CA GLU A 377 -6.64 9.01 13.61
C GLU A 377 -7.67 9.47 12.58
N THR A 378 -7.20 9.88 11.41
CA THR A 378 -8.05 10.18 10.25
C THR A 378 -7.71 9.17 9.16
N LEU A 379 -8.70 8.39 8.75
CA LEU A 379 -8.57 7.30 7.80
C LEU A 379 -9.46 7.60 6.58
N GLY A 380 -8.92 7.45 5.38
CA GLY A 380 -9.77 7.34 4.20
C GLY A 380 -10.64 6.09 4.34
N ILE A 381 -11.89 6.14 3.92
CA ILE A 381 -12.81 5.02 4.04
C ILE A 381 -13.59 4.78 2.75
N SER A 382 -13.64 3.52 2.34
CA SER A 382 -14.48 3.05 1.23
C SER A 382 -15.06 1.67 1.53
N THR A 383 -16.11 1.27 0.85
CA THR A 383 -16.69 -0.07 0.97
C THR A 383 -16.92 -0.71 -0.38
N ASN A 384 -16.89 -2.03 -0.46
CA ASN A 384 -17.24 -2.76 -1.67
C ASN A 384 -18.76 -2.66 -1.96
N LYS A 385 -19.18 -3.14 -3.12
CA LYS A 385 -20.59 -3.06 -3.57
C LYS A 385 -21.58 -3.73 -2.60
N THR A 386 -21.16 -4.80 -1.94
CA THR A 386 -22.00 -5.59 -1.03
C THR A 386 -22.02 -5.04 0.42
N GLY A 387 -21.07 -4.17 0.78
CA GLY A 387 -20.98 -3.58 2.13
C GLY A 387 -20.46 -4.55 3.20
N ASP A 388 -19.88 -5.68 2.79
CA ASP A 388 -19.29 -6.69 3.70
C ASP A 388 -17.78 -6.54 3.90
N LYS A 389 -17.15 -5.63 3.15
CA LYS A 389 -15.75 -5.25 3.29
C LYS A 389 -15.60 -3.74 3.35
N ILE A 390 -14.77 -3.26 4.24
CA ILE A 390 -14.37 -1.85 4.34
C ILE A 390 -12.87 -1.77 4.15
N GLU A 391 -12.44 -0.83 3.32
CA GLU A 391 -11.06 -0.42 3.17
C GLU A 391 -10.84 0.84 3.98
N LEU A 392 -9.86 0.84 4.85
CA LEU A 392 -9.37 2.01 5.58
C LEU A 392 -7.97 2.35 5.08
N VAL A 393 -7.73 3.61 4.78
CA VAL A 393 -6.44 4.10 4.28
C VAL A 393 -5.84 5.04 5.32
N ARG A 394 -4.72 4.64 5.92
CA ARG A 394 -3.94 5.45 6.87
C ARG A 394 -2.82 6.18 6.14
N GLY A 395 -2.47 7.37 6.60
CA GLY A 395 -1.39 8.16 6.02
C GLY A 395 -1.80 8.92 4.77
N ARG A 396 -3.12 9.06 4.54
CA ARG A 396 -3.66 9.93 3.51
C ARG A 396 -3.32 11.36 3.87
N SER A 397 -2.18 11.84 3.39
CA SER A 397 -1.85 13.26 3.38
C SER A 397 -2.24 13.82 2.01
N ASP A 398 -2.67 15.07 1.99
CA ASP A 398 -2.78 15.83 0.74
C ASP A 398 -1.40 16.11 0.14
N ASP A 399 -0.35 15.65 0.82
CA ASP A 399 1.03 15.67 0.40
C ASP A 399 1.34 14.38 -0.37
N PRO A 400 1.54 14.42 -1.70
CA PRO A 400 1.90 13.26 -2.50
C PRO A 400 3.26 12.65 -2.12
N GLU A 401 4.08 13.35 -1.31
CA GLU A 401 5.36 12.85 -0.81
C GLU A 401 5.23 12.05 0.50
N ASN A 402 4.02 11.94 1.08
CA ASN A 402 3.81 11.18 2.30
C ASN A 402 3.56 9.69 2.01
N GLU A 403 4.62 8.92 2.00
CA GLU A 403 4.68 7.52 1.56
C GLU A 403 4.25 6.47 2.58
N ASN A 404 3.90 6.88 3.80
CA ASN A 404 3.43 5.94 4.82
C ASN A 404 1.93 5.63 4.68
N VAL A 405 1.48 5.34 3.46
CA VAL A 405 0.10 4.90 3.22
C VAL A 405 0.00 3.42 3.55
N SER A 406 -0.81 3.08 4.52
CA SER A 406 -1.15 1.68 4.84
C SER A 406 -2.63 1.42 4.63
N TYR A 407 -2.93 0.26 4.05
CA TYR A 407 -4.29 -0.19 3.79
C TYR A 407 -4.70 -1.22 4.83
N ILE A 408 -5.89 -1.03 5.40
CA ILE A 408 -6.49 -1.96 6.35
C ILE A 408 -7.80 -2.46 5.73
N TYR A 409 -7.88 -3.74 5.48
CA TYR A 409 -9.07 -4.36 4.89
C TYR A 409 -9.90 -5.05 5.97
N LEU A 410 -10.97 -4.41 6.39
CA LEU A 410 -11.90 -4.96 7.35
C LEU A 410 -12.92 -5.86 6.66
N LYS A 411 -13.16 -7.05 7.20
CA LYS A 411 -14.26 -7.93 6.81
C LYS A 411 -15.33 -7.91 7.89
N ARG A 412 -16.60 -7.95 7.50
CA ARG A 412 -17.70 -8.02 8.48
C ARG A 412 -17.61 -9.34 9.23
N SER A 413 -17.48 -9.27 10.55
CA SER A 413 -17.38 -10.46 11.38
C SER A 413 -18.72 -11.21 11.44
N LYS A 414 -18.66 -12.52 11.27
CA LYS A 414 -19.83 -13.43 11.41
C LYS A 414 -20.08 -13.83 12.85
N GLU A 415 -19.11 -13.68 13.73
CA GLU A 415 -19.16 -14.08 15.12
C GLU A 415 -19.21 -12.85 16.05
N LYS A 416 -19.93 -13.00 17.18
CA LYS A 416 -19.88 -12.00 18.25
C LYS A 416 -18.64 -12.26 19.10
N LYS A 417 -17.61 -11.43 18.93
CA LYS A 417 -16.30 -11.53 19.63
C LYS A 417 -16.19 -10.61 20.87
N TRP A 418 -17.32 -10.06 21.35
CA TRP A 418 -17.37 -9.08 22.45
C TRP A 418 -18.15 -9.64 23.64
#